data_b985762f3a8c3662864806a2df0730ff
#
_entry.id   b985762f3a8c3662864806a2df0730ff
#
_cell.length_a   1.000
_cell.length_b   1.000
_cell.length_c   1.000
_cell.angle_alpha   90.00
_cell.angle_beta   90.00
_cell.angle_gamma   90.00
#
_symmetry.space_group_name_H-M   'P 1'
#
loop_
_entity.id
_entity.type
_entity.pdbx_description
1 polymer ?
#
loop_
_entity_poly.entity_id
_entity_poly.type
_entity_poly.pdbx_seq_one_letter_code
_entity_poly.pdbx_strand_id
1 'polypeptide(L)'
;MKKKFIRFCLLILALVVVSCSKDESINYHTELSLEEPHYILGNVVGDTVIVAIVTEGKAASTVRIPYRLSSSSNAVLHQDYELSDSAFTLNKGDSVAYLIVTRKAVSKPKSFLLTLLPVEGVKIGALNYIEVELLGQNIYSFEDKEGELGLTRDCVIRLRTARGSAFSFTKKTRLDVVVDPASTAQEGVHFRFMNDAKQAVFRAGQNTGTVTLEFLKYEKGKDHIILRLAENTGLLPGTNPTTDIRIVGPDNLSGKWSFQGITNKDWFVNSFGYDPAVLIDTVQTDRMELEGTPAEGYRLTPHFDGKLKNYFIAPTKAKFVGERQSYFFEGAVGRPPKIS
;
A
#
# COMPACT_ATOMS: atom_id res chain seq x y z
N MET A 1 1.72 -44.54 -88.21
CA MET A 1 1.14 -43.45 -87.28
C MET A 1 1.44 -43.69 -85.83
N LYS A 2 1.56 -44.87 -85.26
CA LYS A 2 1.75 -45.13 -83.83
C LYS A 2 3.11 -44.64 -83.26
N LYS A 3 4.20 -44.66 -84.02
CA LYS A 3 5.52 -44.23 -83.50
C LYS A 3 5.70 -42.72 -83.41
N LYS A 4 4.94 -41.91 -84.16
CA LYS A 4 5.01 -40.44 -84.02
C LYS A 4 4.21 -39.92 -82.82
N PHE A 5 3.15 -40.62 -82.45
CA PHE A 5 2.31 -40.25 -81.29
C PHE A 5 3.00 -40.52 -79.99
N ILE A 6 3.75 -41.60 -79.88
CA ILE A 6 4.53 -41.92 -78.67
C ILE A 6 5.66 -40.90 -78.41
N ARG A 7 6.32 -40.41 -79.47
CA ARG A 7 7.35 -39.37 -79.31
C ARG A 7 6.79 -38.00 -78.92
N PHE A 8 5.57 -37.69 -79.35
CA PHE A 8 4.88 -36.44 -78.96
C PHE A 8 4.38 -36.48 -77.55
N CYS A 9 3.84 -37.62 -77.07
CA CYS A 9 3.50 -37.81 -75.64
C CYS A 9 4.71 -37.81 -74.69
N LEU A 10 5.84 -38.36 -75.13
CA LEU A 10 7.08 -38.31 -74.34
C LEU A 10 7.70 -36.89 -74.21
N LEU A 11 7.50 -36.06 -75.30
CA LEU A 11 7.96 -34.66 -75.30
C LEU A 11 7.05 -33.75 -74.38
N ILE A 12 5.74 -34.05 -74.31
CA ILE A 12 4.81 -33.36 -73.42
C ILE A 12 5.04 -33.79 -71.97
N LEU A 13 5.33 -35.06 -71.73
CA LEU A 13 5.65 -35.55 -70.39
C LEU A 13 6.98 -34.96 -69.83
N ALA A 14 7.96 -34.71 -70.71
CA ALA A 14 9.22 -34.06 -70.33
C ALA A 14 9.08 -32.55 -70.04
N LEU A 15 8.04 -31.88 -70.66
CA LEU A 15 7.76 -30.46 -70.38
C LEU A 15 6.95 -30.24 -69.14
N VAL A 16 6.22 -31.24 -68.61
CA VAL A 16 5.43 -31.14 -67.36
C VAL A 16 6.33 -31.34 -66.15
N VAL A 17 7.47 -31.99 -66.28
CA VAL A 17 8.43 -32.24 -65.14
C VAL A 17 9.36 -31.05 -64.86
N VAL A 18 9.38 -30.01 -65.73
CA VAL A 18 10.24 -28.83 -65.52
C VAL A 18 9.47 -27.65 -64.89
N SER A 19 8.17 -27.82 -64.63
CA SER A 19 7.38 -26.86 -63.86
C SER A 19 7.21 -27.27 -62.40
N CYS A 20 8.23 -27.86 -61.78
CA CYS A 20 8.38 -27.76 -60.34
C CYS A 20 8.88 -26.34 -60.11
N SER A 21 7.98 -25.49 -59.62
CA SER A 21 8.35 -24.26 -58.97
C SER A 21 9.52 -24.57 -58.04
N LYS A 22 10.65 -23.94 -58.25
CA LYS A 22 11.57 -23.71 -57.19
C LYS A 22 10.76 -22.95 -56.14
N ASP A 23 10.25 -23.67 -55.16
CA ASP A 23 10.10 -23.07 -53.85
C ASP A 23 11.52 -22.64 -53.55
N GLU A 24 11.80 -21.35 -53.73
CA GLU A 24 12.96 -20.73 -53.11
C GLU A 24 12.71 -20.90 -51.61
N SER A 25 13.21 -22.00 -51.07
CA SER A 25 13.39 -22.14 -49.64
C SER A 25 14.25 -20.96 -49.23
N ILE A 26 13.62 -19.91 -48.74
CA ILE A 26 14.34 -18.81 -48.10
C ILE A 26 15.14 -19.48 -46.99
N ASN A 27 16.43 -19.68 -47.23
CA ASN A 27 17.36 -20.23 -46.24
C ASN A 27 17.51 -19.15 -45.17
N TYR A 28 16.69 -19.21 -44.15
CA TYR A 28 16.87 -18.40 -42.96
C TYR A 28 18.19 -18.86 -42.31
N HIS A 29 19.23 -18.07 -42.43
CA HIS A 29 20.52 -18.36 -41.82
C HIS A 29 20.55 -18.15 -40.31
N THR A 30 19.52 -17.51 -39.74
CA THR A 30 19.49 -17.14 -38.34
C THR A 30 18.05 -17.13 -37.86
N GLU A 31 17.71 -17.90 -36.85
CA GLU A 31 16.43 -17.80 -36.12
C GLU A 31 16.67 -16.98 -34.86
N LEU A 32 15.84 -15.94 -34.66
CA LEU A 32 15.93 -15.00 -33.54
C LEU A 32 14.68 -15.07 -32.68
N SER A 33 14.86 -15.09 -31.40
CA SER A 33 13.78 -14.94 -30.41
C SER A 33 14.15 -13.92 -29.35
N LEU A 34 13.16 -13.29 -28.76
CA LEU A 34 13.38 -12.59 -27.49
C LEU A 34 13.71 -13.62 -26.41
N GLU A 35 14.56 -13.24 -25.45
CA GLU A 35 15.02 -14.14 -24.39
C GLU A 35 13.90 -14.41 -23.37
N GLU A 36 13.17 -13.37 -22.99
CA GLU A 36 12.11 -13.42 -21.97
C GLU A 36 10.85 -12.71 -22.47
N PRO A 37 9.66 -13.19 -22.09
CA PRO A 37 8.39 -12.56 -22.51
C PRO A 37 8.04 -11.30 -21.72
N HIS A 38 8.64 -11.11 -20.55
CA HIS A 38 8.30 -10.03 -19.65
C HIS A 38 9.53 -9.50 -18.90
N TYR A 39 9.64 -8.18 -18.85
CA TYR A 39 10.69 -7.47 -18.13
C TYR A 39 10.10 -6.47 -17.15
N ILE A 40 10.79 -6.22 -16.06
CA ILE A 40 10.38 -5.26 -15.02
C ILE A 40 11.43 -4.15 -14.93
N LEU A 41 11.02 -2.92 -15.22
CA LEU A 41 11.81 -1.72 -15.03
C LEU A 41 11.51 -1.11 -13.66
N GLY A 42 12.52 -0.85 -12.87
CA GLY A 42 12.44 -0.33 -11.51
C GLY A 42 11.68 1.00 -11.39
N ASN A 43 11.53 1.45 -10.16
CA ASN A 43 10.76 2.65 -9.83
C ASN A 43 11.63 3.84 -9.39
N VAL A 44 12.89 3.87 -9.83
CA VAL A 44 13.79 5.00 -9.63
C VAL A 44 14.19 5.55 -11.00
N VAL A 45 14.25 6.87 -11.13
CA VAL A 45 14.78 7.51 -12.36
C VAL A 45 16.22 7.08 -12.57
N GLY A 46 16.52 6.61 -13.77
CA GLY A 46 17.84 6.04 -14.12
C GLY A 46 17.94 4.53 -13.96
N ASP A 47 16.93 3.86 -13.37
CA ASP A 47 16.88 2.39 -13.39
C ASP A 47 16.89 1.88 -14.83
N THR A 48 17.57 0.76 -15.05
CA THR A 48 17.70 0.13 -16.37
C THR A 48 17.26 -1.33 -16.32
N VAL A 49 16.75 -1.81 -17.46
CA VAL A 49 16.59 -3.22 -17.75
C VAL A 49 17.13 -3.50 -19.14
N ILE A 50 17.76 -4.65 -19.30
CA ILE A 50 18.35 -5.10 -20.57
C ILE A 50 17.39 -6.11 -21.19
N VAL A 51 16.86 -5.77 -22.36
CA VAL A 51 16.06 -6.67 -23.19
C VAL A 51 17.02 -7.34 -24.17
N ALA A 52 17.00 -8.65 -24.25
CA ALA A 52 17.86 -9.42 -25.13
C ALA A 52 17.07 -10.16 -26.23
N ILE A 53 17.66 -10.24 -27.41
CA ILE A 53 17.34 -11.22 -28.43
C ILE A 53 18.46 -12.25 -28.51
N VAL A 54 18.07 -13.49 -28.71
CA VAL A 54 19.01 -14.63 -28.78
C VAL A 54 18.86 -15.40 -30.10
N THR A 55 19.95 -16.04 -30.53
CA THR A 55 19.95 -16.95 -31.67
C THR A 55 20.48 -18.32 -31.25
N GLU A 56 20.06 -19.38 -31.95
CA GLU A 56 20.61 -20.73 -31.70
C GLU A 56 22.08 -20.90 -32.08
N GLY A 57 22.67 -19.96 -32.80
CA GLY A 57 24.06 -20.00 -33.23
C GLY A 57 24.66 -18.61 -33.34
N LYS A 58 25.83 -18.53 -33.96
CA LYS A 58 26.50 -17.25 -34.23
C LYS A 58 25.97 -16.63 -35.51
N ALA A 59 25.68 -15.33 -35.48
CA ALA A 59 25.24 -14.60 -36.65
C ALA A 59 26.32 -14.65 -37.78
N ALA A 60 25.90 -15.02 -38.98
CA ALA A 60 26.80 -15.08 -40.16
C ALA A 60 27.18 -13.68 -40.67
N SER A 61 26.33 -12.69 -40.44
CA SER A 61 26.50 -11.27 -40.79
C SER A 61 25.94 -10.36 -39.71
N THR A 62 26.29 -9.09 -39.72
CA THR A 62 25.66 -8.10 -38.87
C THR A 62 24.25 -7.83 -39.35
N VAL A 63 23.26 -7.94 -38.46
CA VAL A 63 21.85 -7.76 -38.77
C VAL A 63 21.26 -6.71 -37.83
N ARG A 64 20.47 -5.80 -38.36
CA ARG A 64 19.69 -4.83 -37.58
C ARG A 64 18.23 -5.25 -37.59
N ILE A 65 17.68 -5.51 -36.40
CA ILE A 65 16.31 -6.00 -36.18
C ILE A 65 15.47 -4.86 -35.61
N PRO A 66 14.65 -4.20 -36.43
CA PRO A 66 13.78 -3.15 -35.96
C PRO A 66 12.63 -3.72 -35.14
N TYR A 67 12.04 -2.88 -34.33
CA TYR A 67 10.86 -3.22 -33.53
C TYR A 67 9.78 -2.16 -33.67
N ARG A 68 8.60 -2.47 -33.20
CA ARG A 68 7.46 -1.57 -33.09
C ARG A 68 6.97 -1.54 -31.65
N LEU A 69 6.70 -0.34 -31.14
CA LEU A 69 5.96 -0.15 -29.89
C LEU A 69 4.46 -0.16 -30.19
N SER A 70 3.69 -0.88 -29.36
CA SER A 70 2.24 -0.97 -29.55
C SER A 70 1.56 0.34 -29.16
N SER A 71 0.52 0.71 -29.92
CA SER A 71 -0.35 1.84 -29.56
C SER A 71 -1.22 1.58 -28.31
N SER A 72 -1.33 0.31 -27.87
CA SER A 72 -2.00 -0.05 -26.61
C SER A 72 -1.13 0.18 -25.36
N SER A 73 0.16 0.53 -25.55
CA SER A 73 1.06 0.89 -24.48
C SER A 73 0.58 2.15 -23.74
N ASN A 74 0.61 2.13 -22.42
CA ASN A 74 0.28 3.31 -21.62
C ASN A 74 1.53 4.03 -21.08
N ALA A 75 2.72 3.44 -21.26
CA ALA A 75 3.99 4.11 -21.06
C ALA A 75 4.41 4.82 -22.35
N VAL A 76 4.93 6.03 -22.22
CA VAL A 76 5.26 6.92 -23.35
C VAL A 76 6.77 7.02 -23.47
N LEU A 77 7.30 6.65 -24.65
CA LEU A 77 8.71 6.81 -25.00
C LEU A 77 9.12 8.30 -24.86
N HIS A 78 10.32 8.55 -24.39
CA HIS A 78 10.90 9.85 -24.10
C HIS A 78 10.30 10.60 -22.88
N GLN A 79 9.13 10.18 -22.38
CA GLN A 79 8.53 10.72 -21.17
C GLN A 79 8.73 9.78 -19.96
N ASP A 80 8.34 8.52 -20.08
CA ASP A 80 8.40 7.55 -19.00
C ASP A 80 9.69 6.71 -19.04
N TYR A 81 10.21 6.47 -20.23
CA TYR A 81 11.42 5.68 -20.47
C TYR A 81 12.16 6.11 -21.75
N GLU A 82 13.41 5.66 -21.87
CA GLU A 82 14.24 5.76 -23.06
C GLU A 82 14.67 4.36 -23.52
N LEU A 83 14.91 4.24 -24.82
CA LEU A 83 15.53 3.08 -25.43
C LEU A 83 16.91 3.45 -25.98
N SER A 84 17.90 2.57 -25.80
CA SER A 84 19.29 2.85 -26.24
C SER A 84 19.45 2.95 -27.76
N ASP A 85 18.56 2.32 -28.54
CA ASP A 85 18.56 2.36 -30.01
C ASP A 85 17.12 2.14 -30.53
N SER A 86 16.91 2.39 -31.81
CA SER A 86 15.66 2.14 -32.54
C SER A 86 15.58 0.70 -33.12
N ALA A 87 16.59 -0.13 -32.92
CA ALA A 87 16.65 -1.53 -33.35
C ALA A 87 17.65 -2.31 -32.48
N PHE A 88 17.52 -3.63 -32.44
CA PHE A 88 18.59 -4.49 -31.94
C PHE A 88 19.64 -4.65 -33.03
N THR A 89 20.92 -4.58 -32.68
CA THR A 89 22.04 -4.82 -33.58
C THR A 89 22.76 -6.09 -33.17
N LEU A 90 22.54 -7.17 -33.92
CA LEU A 90 23.27 -8.43 -33.76
C LEU A 90 24.49 -8.42 -34.67
N ASN A 91 25.68 -8.32 -34.12
CA ASN A 91 26.88 -8.28 -34.92
C ASN A 91 27.26 -9.68 -35.42
N LYS A 92 28.04 -9.73 -36.53
CA LYS A 92 28.62 -10.97 -37.02
C LYS A 92 29.45 -11.67 -35.93
N GLY A 93 29.13 -12.93 -35.69
CA GLY A 93 29.79 -13.76 -34.70
C GLY A 93 29.19 -13.71 -33.30
N ASP A 94 28.23 -12.81 -33.06
CA ASP A 94 27.46 -12.76 -31.81
C ASP A 94 26.26 -13.71 -31.87
N SER A 95 25.80 -14.14 -30.68
CA SER A 95 24.57 -14.92 -30.50
C SER A 95 23.51 -14.16 -29.72
N VAL A 96 23.80 -12.95 -29.26
CA VAL A 96 22.89 -12.11 -28.45
C VAL A 96 23.05 -10.66 -28.88
N ALA A 97 21.93 -9.95 -28.93
CA ALA A 97 21.93 -8.49 -29.04
C ALA A 97 21.03 -7.88 -27.95
N TYR A 98 21.37 -6.68 -27.53
CA TYR A 98 20.77 -6.03 -26.40
C TYR A 98 20.11 -4.70 -26.76
N LEU A 99 19.03 -4.39 -26.06
CA LEU A 99 18.39 -3.08 -26.05
C LEU A 99 18.24 -2.66 -24.57
N ILE A 100 18.79 -1.52 -24.20
CA ILE A 100 18.71 -1.02 -22.84
C ILE A 100 17.48 -0.12 -22.75
N VAL A 101 16.63 -0.39 -21.77
CA VAL A 101 15.50 0.46 -21.40
C VAL A 101 15.86 1.19 -20.13
N THR A 102 15.79 2.52 -20.16
CA THR A 102 16.14 3.39 -19.01
C THR A 102 14.91 4.15 -18.52
N ARG A 103 14.67 4.16 -17.22
CA ARG A 103 13.58 4.90 -16.60
C ARG A 103 13.82 6.40 -16.63
N LYS A 104 12.85 7.19 -17.13
CA LYS A 104 12.92 8.66 -17.16
C LYS A 104 12.05 9.34 -16.12
N ALA A 105 10.85 8.79 -15.91
CA ALA A 105 9.94 9.35 -14.91
C ALA A 105 9.24 8.23 -14.15
N VAL A 106 8.91 8.48 -12.90
CA VAL A 106 8.19 7.55 -12.03
C VAL A 106 6.85 8.15 -11.65
N SER A 107 5.79 7.40 -11.92
CA SER A 107 4.40 7.78 -11.66
C SER A 107 3.59 6.54 -11.24
N LYS A 108 2.35 6.43 -11.69
CA LYS A 108 1.57 5.19 -11.57
C LYS A 108 2.21 4.05 -12.37
N PRO A 109 1.93 2.78 -12.04
CA PRO A 109 2.39 1.64 -12.85
C PRO A 109 1.95 1.79 -14.31
N LYS A 110 2.86 1.50 -15.22
CA LYS A 110 2.65 1.57 -16.66
C LYS A 110 3.31 0.37 -17.33
N SER A 111 2.98 0.10 -18.58
CA SER A 111 3.71 -0.87 -19.41
C SER A 111 3.77 -0.43 -20.87
N PHE A 112 4.70 -1.02 -21.59
CA PHE A 112 4.69 -0.97 -23.05
C PHE A 112 4.96 -2.34 -23.64
N LEU A 113 4.44 -2.54 -24.83
CA LEU A 113 4.64 -3.75 -25.63
C LEU A 113 5.59 -3.42 -26.78
N LEU A 114 6.63 -4.25 -26.92
CA LEU A 114 7.58 -4.19 -28.04
C LEU A 114 7.45 -5.46 -28.87
N THR A 115 7.33 -5.33 -30.18
CA THR A 115 7.24 -6.44 -31.13
C THR A 115 8.36 -6.34 -32.15
N LEU A 116 9.12 -7.41 -32.38
CA LEU A 116 10.13 -7.49 -33.43
C LEU A 116 9.46 -7.42 -34.80
N LEU A 117 10.08 -6.68 -35.71
CA LEU A 117 9.60 -6.59 -37.09
C LEU A 117 10.37 -7.56 -37.99
N PRO A 118 9.74 -8.09 -39.03
CA PRO A 118 10.41 -8.98 -40.00
C PRO A 118 11.61 -8.30 -40.65
N VAL A 119 12.66 -9.09 -40.86
CA VAL A 119 13.88 -8.70 -41.59
C VAL A 119 14.18 -9.78 -42.63
N GLU A 120 14.58 -9.36 -43.81
CA GLU A 120 14.96 -10.30 -44.89
C GLU A 120 16.11 -11.19 -44.46
N GLY A 121 16.01 -12.49 -44.74
CA GLY A 121 17.02 -13.49 -44.39
C GLY A 121 17.05 -13.86 -42.90
N VAL A 122 16.11 -13.37 -42.10
CA VAL A 122 15.99 -13.67 -40.67
C VAL A 122 14.64 -14.29 -40.37
N LYS A 123 14.64 -15.45 -39.73
CA LYS A 123 13.44 -16.07 -39.16
C LYS A 123 13.20 -15.55 -37.78
N ILE A 124 12.07 -14.94 -37.53
CA ILE A 124 11.64 -14.56 -36.20
C ILE A 124 10.95 -15.75 -35.54
N GLY A 125 11.45 -16.17 -34.37
CA GLY A 125 10.92 -17.28 -33.60
C GLY A 125 9.57 -16.97 -32.94
N ALA A 126 9.08 -17.92 -32.15
CA ALA A 126 7.75 -17.84 -31.55
C ALA A 126 7.63 -16.68 -30.55
N LEU A 127 8.69 -16.40 -29.80
CA LEU A 127 8.72 -15.26 -28.86
C LEU A 127 9.23 -14.00 -29.58
N ASN A 128 8.30 -13.28 -30.17
CA ASN A 128 8.58 -12.09 -31.00
C ASN A 128 8.06 -10.78 -30.41
N TYR A 129 7.43 -10.84 -29.23
CA TYR A 129 6.96 -9.65 -28.51
C TYR A 129 7.24 -9.80 -27.02
N ILE A 130 7.39 -8.66 -26.35
CA ILE A 130 7.56 -8.58 -24.90
C ILE A 130 6.67 -7.51 -24.32
N GLU A 131 6.38 -7.66 -23.03
CA GLU A 131 5.89 -6.58 -22.19
C GLU A 131 7.00 -6.10 -21.26
N VAL A 132 7.23 -4.80 -21.22
CA VAL A 132 8.07 -4.16 -20.21
C VAL A 132 7.17 -3.40 -19.25
N GLU A 133 7.10 -3.88 -18.02
CA GLU A 133 6.36 -3.21 -16.94
C GLU A 133 7.25 -2.19 -16.25
N LEU A 134 6.74 -0.98 -16.11
CA LEU A 134 7.33 0.12 -15.38
C LEU A 134 6.69 0.17 -13.99
N LEU A 135 7.43 -0.18 -12.94
CA LEU A 135 6.93 -0.14 -11.58
C LEU A 135 6.52 1.29 -11.20
N GLY A 136 5.37 1.42 -10.56
CA GLY A 136 4.92 2.69 -10.00
C GLY A 136 5.67 3.07 -8.74
N GLN A 137 5.51 4.32 -8.31
CA GLN A 137 6.01 4.80 -7.03
C GLN A 137 5.47 3.95 -5.89
N ASN A 138 6.29 3.79 -4.87
CA ASN A 138 5.83 3.20 -3.62
C ASN A 138 4.81 4.10 -2.95
N ILE A 139 3.99 3.50 -2.09
CA ILE A 139 2.81 4.12 -1.50
C ILE A 139 2.99 4.17 0.01
N TYR A 140 2.58 5.26 0.65
CA TYR A 140 2.44 5.33 2.09
C TYR A 140 0.97 5.41 2.51
N SER A 141 0.67 4.87 3.68
CA SER A 141 -0.61 5.08 4.37
C SER A 141 -0.37 5.13 5.87
N PHE A 142 -1.08 6.01 6.55
CA PHE A 142 -1.20 5.87 8.00
C PHE A 142 -1.96 4.59 8.33
N GLU A 143 -1.57 3.91 9.39
CA GLU A 143 -2.24 2.68 9.82
C GLU A 143 -3.66 2.98 10.28
N ASP A 144 -3.79 4.01 11.11
CA ASP A 144 -5.07 4.53 11.59
C ASP A 144 -5.46 5.79 10.81
N LYS A 145 -6.71 5.85 10.34
CA LYS A 145 -7.29 7.07 9.75
C LYS A 145 -7.59 8.11 10.82
N GLU A 146 -7.98 7.66 12.00
CA GLU A 146 -8.38 8.46 13.15
C GLU A 146 -7.76 7.88 14.42
N GLY A 147 -7.57 8.71 15.44
CA GLY A 147 -7.04 8.28 16.72
C GLY A 147 -7.22 9.30 17.83
N GLU A 148 -6.79 8.94 19.01
CA GLU A 148 -6.87 9.83 20.17
C GLU A 148 -5.48 10.03 20.81
N LEU A 149 -5.19 11.26 21.23
CA LEU A 149 -4.02 11.64 21.99
C LEU A 149 -4.40 11.85 23.45
N GLY A 150 -4.08 10.85 24.28
CA GLY A 150 -4.15 10.98 25.74
C GLY A 150 -2.89 11.64 26.27
N LEU A 151 -1.88 10.87 26.66
CA LEU A 151 -0.56 11.37 27.07
C LEU A 151 0.42 11.38 25.91
N THR A 152 0.55 10.24 25.22
CA THR A 152 1.37 10.06 24.04
C THR A 152 0.62 9.23 23.00
N ARG A 153 0.93 9.44 21.71
CA ARG A 153 0.38 8.65 20.60
C ARG A 153 1.43 8.38 19.55
N ASP A 154 1.60 7.11 19.23
CA ASP A 154 2.36 6.68 18.08
C ASP A 154 1.47 6.71 16.83
N CYS A 155 1.89 7.49 15.84
CA CYS A 155 1.29 7.52 14.51
C CYS A 155 2.15 6.67 13.58
N VAL A 156 1.65 5.50 13.23
CA VAL A 156 2.36 4.51 12.41
C VAL A 156 2.05 4.73 10.94
N ILE A 157 3.11 4.79 10.13
CA ILE A 157 3.03 4.89 8.68
C ILE A 157 3.52 3.58 8.07
N ARG A 158 2.74 3.01 7.17
CA ARG A 158 3.04 1.76 6.46
C ARG A 158 3.36 2.03 5.00
N LEU A 159 4.43 1.38 4.50
CA LEU A 159 4.86 1.46 3.11
C LEU A 159 4.49 0.21 2.33
N ARG A 160 4.07 0.43 1.09
CA ARG A 160 3.76 -0.63 0.12
C ARG A 160 4.31 -0.27 -1.25
N THR A 161 4.58 -1.29 -2.05
CA THR A 161 4.79 -1.11 -3.49
C THR A 161 3.49 -0.69 -4.16
N ALA A 162 3.57 -0.18 -5.37
CA ALA A 162 2.39 0.12 -6.20
C ALA A 162 1.48 -1.11 -6.43
N ARG A 163 2.02 -2.32 -6.32
CA ARG A 163 1.29 -3.60 -6.40
C ARG A 163 0.69 -4.06 -5.06
N GLY A 164 0.87 -3.31 -3.99
CA GLY A 164 0.32 -3.61 -2.65
C GLY A 164 1.19 -4.48 -1.75
N SER A 165 2.30 -5.03 -2.24
CA SER A 165 3.26 -5.78 -1.42
C SER A 165 3.97 -4.84 -0.43
N ALA A 166 4.49 -5.39 0.67
CA ALA A 166 5.27 -4.62 1.62
C ALA A 166 6.53 -4.03 0.93
N PHE A 167 6.79 -2.75 1.19
CA PHE A 167 8.01 -2.07 0.77
C PHE A 167 8.81 -1.64 1.99
N SER A 168 10.14 -1.79 1.94
CA SER A 168 11.04 -1.34 2.99
C SER A 168 12.29 -0.69 2.39
N PHE A 169 12.82 0.30 3.08
CA PHE A 169 14.10 0.88 2.73
C PHE A 169 15.24 -0.07 3.09
N THR A 170 16.29 -0.09 2.30
CA THR A 170 17.52 -0.89 2.55
C THR A 170 18.38 -0.33 3.68
N LYS A 171 18.19 0.93 4.04
CA LYS A 171 18.87 1.64 5.13
C LYS A 171 17.88 2.41 5.99
N LYS A 172 18.29 2.77 7.21
CA LYS A 172 17.49 3.64 8.09
C LYS A 172 17.16 4.94 7.36
N THR A 173 15.86 5.20 7.18
CA THR A 173 15.34 6.37 6.46
C THR A 173 14.43 7.17 7.39
N ARG A 174 14.45 8.49 7.25
CA ARG A 174 13.55 9.42 7.91
C ARG A 174 12.74 10.15 6.87
N LEU A 175 11.42 10.22 7.09
CA LEU A 175 10.51 10.96 6.22
C LEU A 175 9.83 12.06 7.04
N ASP A 176 9.85 13.27 6.52
CA ASP A 176 9.27 14.42 7.19
C ASP A 176 7.75 14.29 7.26
N VAL A 177 7.23 14.51 8.48
CA VAL A 177 5.80 14.58 8.77
C VAL A 177 5.43 16.04 9.01
N VAL A 178 4.34 16.47 8.42
CA VAL A 178 3.86 17.84 8.56
C VAL A 178 2.46 17.85 9.16
N VAL A 179 2.19 18.86 9.94
CA VAL A 179 0.84 19.18 10.44
C VAL A 179 0.09 19.85 9.31
N ASP A 180 -1.05 19.27 8.94
CA ASP A 180 -1.89 19.83 7.89
C ASP A 180 -2.54 21.15 8.34
N PRO A 181 -2.63 22.17 7.48
CA PRO A 181 -3.28 23.44 7.83
C PRO A 181 -4.74 23.33 8.27
N ALA A 182 -5.43 22.23 7.95
CA ALA A 182 -6.80 21.98 8.43
C ALA A 182 -6.86 21.54 9.91
N SER A 183 -5.70 21.31 10.57
CA SER A 183 -5.65 21.04 12.01
C SER A 183 -6.19 22.21 12.81
N THR A 184 -6.99 21.95 13.83
CA THR A 184 -7.46 22.99 14.78
C THR A 184 -6.50 23.14 15.95
N ALA A 185 -5.78 22.07 16.31
CA ALA A 185 -4.76 22.09 17.33
C ALA A 185 -3.45 22.75 16.83
N GLN A 186 -2.78 23.47 17.69
CA GLN A 186 -1.52 24.16 17.39
C GLN A 186 -0.34 23.41 18.06
N GLU A 187 0.67 23.11 17.26
CA GLU A 187 1.93 22.56 17.76
C GLU A 187 2.64 23.55 18.71
N GLY A 188 3.25 23.02 19.76
CA GLY A 188 3.90 23.80 20.82
C GLY A 188 2.93 24.38 21.86
N VAL A 189 1.62 24.33 21.60
CA VAL A 189 0.56 24.78 22.51
C VAL A 189 -0.29 23.64 23.02
N HIS A 190 -0.86 22.85 22.11
CA HIS A 190 -1.80 21.77 22.44
C HIS A 190 -1.11 20.40 22.42
N PHE A 191 -0.11 20.24 21.56
CA PHE A 191 0.71 19.03 21.42
C PHE A 191 2.11 19.40 20.92
N ARG A 192 3.02 18.43 20.98
CA ARG A 192 4.33 18.50 20.33
C ARG A 192 4.73 17.14 19.77
N PHE A 193 5.68 17.14 18.85
CA PHE A 193 6.35 15.91 18.47
C PHE A 193 7.34 15.52 19.57
N MET A 194 7.33 14.26 19.96
CA MET A 194 8.28 13.76 20.96
C MET A 194 9.74 14.00 20.51
N ASN A 195 10.56 14.55 21.39
CA ASN A 195 11.95 14.95 21.10
C ASN A 195 12.08 15.93 19.92
N ASP A 196 11.07 16.73 19.65
CA ASP A 196 10.99 17.66 18.50
C ASP A 196 11.23 17.00 17.14
N ALA A 197 11.08 15.69 17.06
CA ALA A 197 11.32 14.89 15.86
C ALA A 197 10.08 14.80 14.97
N LYS A 198 9.95 15.70 14.00
CA LYS A 198 8.88 15.72 12.98
C LYS A 198 9.14 14.71 11.85
N GLN A 199 9.72 13.59 12.16
CA GLN A 199 10.13 12.60 11.18
C GLN A 199 9.66 11.21 11.59
N ALA A 200 8.99 10.54 10.66
CA ALA A 200 8.73 9.12 10.79
C ALA A 200 10.03 8.35 10.52
N VAL A 201 10.43 7.50 11.45
CA VAL A 201 11.68 6.72 11.38
C VAL A 201 11.39 5.32 10.89
N PHE A 202 11.91 4.98 9.71
CA PHE A 202 11.88 3.64 9.13
C PHE A 202 13.23 2.97 9.34
N ARG A 203 13.26 1.84 10.01
CA ARG A 203 14.47 1.02 10.14
C ARG A 203 14.71 0.22 8.87
N ALA A 204 15.97 -0.11 8.59
CA ALA A 204 16.30 -0.95 7.44
C ALA A 204 15.51 -2.26 7.47
N GLY A 205 14.93 -2.64 6.33
CA GLY A 205 14.13 -3.86 6.19
C GLY A 205 12.73 -3.81 6.80
N GLN A 206 12.32 -2.71 7.44
CA GLN A 206 10.96 -2.55 7.99
C GLN A 206 10.09 -1.69 7.08
N ASN A 207 8.86 -2.13 6.90
CA ASN A 207 7.87 -1.42 6.08
C ASN A 207 7.00 -0.45 6.89
N THR A 208 7.32 -0.25 8.16
CA THR A 208 6.64 0.69 9.06
C THR A 208 7.62 1.69 9.64
N GLY A 209 7.16 2.93 9.76
CA GLY A 209 7.84 4.01 10.45
C GLY A 209 6.88 4.70 11.40
N THR A 210 7.40 5.30 12.45
CA THR A 210 6.59 5.90 13.51
C THR A 210 7.04 7.31 13.80
N VAL A 211 6.08 8.20 14.01
CA VAL A 211 6.25 9.50 14.65
C VAL A 211 5.38 9.52 15.90
N THR A 212 5.89 10.06 17.01
CA THR A 212 5.18 10.09 18.28
C THR A 212 4.77 11.50 18.63
N LEU A 213 3.50 11.69 18.99
CA LEU A 213 2.95 12.91 19.51
C LEU A 213 2.92 12.85 21.03
N GLU A 214 3.07 14.01 21.67
CA GLU A 214 2.95 14.21 23.11
C GLU A 214 1.94 15.30 23.40
N PHE A 215 1.05 15.05 24.33
CA PHE A 215 0.03 15.98 24.80
C PHE A 215 0.67 17.13 25.61
N LEU A 216 0.19 18.34 25.40
CA LEU A 216 0.56 19.52 26.20
C LEU A 216 -0.64 20.15 26.91
N LYS A 217 -1.73 20.38 26.15
CA LYS A 217 -2.92 21.05 26.68
C LYS A 217 -4.15 20.67 25.85
N TYR A 218 -5.28 20.50 26.52
CA TYR A 218 -6.58 20.43 25.86
C TYR A 218 -7.21 21.83 25.81
N GLU A 219 -7.80 22.16 24.66
CA GLU A 219 -8.63 23.34 24.47
C GLU A 219 -9.79 22.99 23.55
N LYS A 220 -11.03 23.22 23.99
CA LYS A 220 -12.23 22.88 23.23
C LYS A 220 -12.25 23.56 21.87
N GLY A 221 -12.49 22.77 20.80
CA GLY A 221 -12.49 23.24 19.42
C GLY A 221 -11.11 23.46 18.80
N LYS A 222 -10.04 23.16 19.56
CA LYS A 222 -8.66 23.14 19.09
C LYS A 222 -8.00 21.80 19.41
N ASP A 223 -8.70 20.74 19.08
CA ASP A 223 -8.40 19.39 19.54
C ASP A 223 -8.14 18.40 18.39
N HIS A 224 -8.12 18.82 17.13
CA HIS A 224 -7.80 17.98 15.98
C HIS A 224 -6.42 18.25 15.44
N ILE A 225 -5.61 17.19 15.30
CA ILE A 225 -4.27 17.19 14.71
C ILE A 225 -4.35 16.33 13.44
N ILE A 226 -4.23 16.94 12.29
CA ILE A 226 -4.18 16.21 11.02
C ILE A 226 -2.73 16.14 10.58
N LEU A 227 -2.21 14.93 10.42
CA LEU A 227 -0.84 14.68 9.95
C LEU A 227 -0.83 14.13 8.54
N ARG A 228 0.19 14.50 7.76
CA ARG A 228 0.54 13.92 6.46
C ARG A 228 2.05 13.85 6.28
N LEU A 229 2.51 13.07 5.31
CA LEU A 229 3.92 13.17 4.89
C LEU A 229 4.15 14.43 4.05
N ALA A 230 5.37 14.95 4.10
CA ALA A 230 5.80 16.01 3.21
C ALA A 230 5.80 15.54 1.74
N GLU A 231 5.57 16.45 0.80
CA GLU A 231 5.41 16.12 -0.64
C GLU A 231 6.67 15.58 -1.32
N ASN A 232 7.85 15.91 -0.78
CA ASN A 232 9.15 15.54 -1.35
C ASN A 232 9.64 14.13 -1.00
N THR A 233 8.78 13.27 -0.47
CA THR A 233 9.17 11.92 -0.01
C THR A 233 9.39 10.91 -1.13
N GLY A 234 8.96 11.21 -2.36
CA GLY A 234 9.00 10.27 -3.48
C GLY A 234 7.98 9.12 -3.36
N LEU A 235 7.06 9.22 -2.42
CA LEU A 235 5.98 8.25 -2.18
C LEU A 235 4.63 8.83 -2.63
N LEU A 236 3.75 7.97 -3.14
CA LEU A 236 2.36 8.34 -3.42
C LEU A 236 1.49 8.15 -2.18
N PRO A 237 0.46 8.99 -1.99
CA PRO A 237 -0.55 8.78 -0.97
C PRO A 237 -1.39 7.54 -1.28
N GLY A 238 -1.60 6.69 -0.26
CA GLY A 238 -2.45 5.50 -0.33
C GLY A 238 -3.84 5.70 0.27
N THR A 239 -4.38 4.65 0.89
CA THR A 239 -5.76 4.64 1.41
C THR A 239 -5.99 5.69 2.50
N ASN A 240 -5.04 5.81 3.44
CA ASN A 240 -5.08 6.80 4.51
C ASN A 240 -3.88 7.75 4.33
N PRO A 241 -3.97 8.76 3.46
CA PRO A 241 -2.86 9.69 3.22
C PRO A 241 -2.64 10.64 4.40
N THR A 242 -3.63 10.78 5.25
CA THR A 242 -3.62 11.58 6.48
C THR A 242 -4.15 10.75 7.64
N THR A 243 -3.83 11.18 8.86
CA THR A 243 -4.47 10.69 10.09
C THR A 243 -4.98 11.88 10.89
N ASP A 244 -6.18 11.78 11.43
CA ASP A 244 -6.79 12.79 12.29
C ASP A 244 -6.73 12.31 13.75
N ILE A 245 -5.96 13.00 14.57
CA ILE A 245 -5.74 12.66 15.96
C ILE A 245 -6.48 13.68 16.83
N ARG A 246 -7.48 13.19 17.55
CA ARG A 246 -8.22 14.02 18.51
C ARG A 246 -7.48 14.08 19.84
N ILE A 247 -7.25 15.27 20.36
CA ILE A 247 -6.70 15.48 21.69
C ILE A 247 -7.80 15.24 22.72
N VAL A 248 -7.58 14.31 23.63
CA VAL A 248 -8.51 13.96 24.70
C VAL A 248 -7.89 14.15 26.10
N GLY A 249 -6.58 14.27 26.16
CA GLY A 249 -5.83 14.42 27.40
C GLY A 249 -5.55 13.10 28.14
N PRO A 250 -4.68 13.13 29.17
CA PRO A 250 -4.21 11.91 29.84
C PRO A 250 -5.28 11.19 30.68
N ASP A 251 -6.31 11.94 31.11
CA ASP A 251 -7.36 11.41 31.98
C ASP A 251 -8.63 11.04 31.22
N ASN A 252 -8.49 10.72 29.92
CA ASN A 252 -9.64 10.30 29.11
C ASN A 252 -10.15 8.94 29.57
N LEU A 253 -11.38 8.94 30.08
CA LEU A 253 -12.13 7.75 30.47
C LEU A 253 -13.13 7.28 29.43
N SER A 254 -13.23 7.95 28.28
CA SER A 254 -14.20 7.54 27.26
C SER A 254 -13.93 6.11 26.80
N GLY A 255 -14.99 5.37 26.52
CA GLY A 255 -14.91 4.00 26.06
C GLY A 255 -15.83 3.04 26.82
N LYS A 256 -15.66 1.75 26.50
CA LYS A 256 -16.46 0.66 27.10
C LYS A 256 -15.66 0.02 28.21
N TRP A 257 -16.28 -0.02 29.38
CA TRP A 257 -15.68 -0.55 30.59
C TRP A 257 -16.37 -1.82 31.03
N SER A 258 -15.60 -2.83 31.42
CA SER A 258 -16.12 -4.03 32.09
C SER A 258 -16.09 -3.82 33.59
N PHE A 259 -17.16 -4.24 34.26
CA PHE A 259 -17.21 -4.20 35.71
C PHE A 259 -16.43 -5.41 36.30
N GLN A 260 -15.44 -5.14 37.15
CA GLN A 260 -14.60 -6.20 37.71
C GLN A 260 -15.03 -6.64 39.12
N GLY A 261 -15.83 -5.83 39.79
CA GLY A 261 -16.33 -6.12 41.13
C GLY A 261 -16.37 -4.90 42.05
N ILE A 262 -16.83 -5.11 43.27
CA ILE A 262 -16.94 -4.06 44.31
C ILE A 262 -15.92 -4.38 45.39
N THR A 263 -14.98 -3.47 45.63
CA THR A 263 -13.90 -3.66 46.62
C THR A 263 -14.28 -3.29 48.04
N ASN A 264 -15.26 -2.41 48.21
CA ASN A 264 -15.68 -1.93 49.54
C ASN A 264 -17.14 -2.29 49.85
N LYS A 265 -17.41 -3.60 49.90
CA LYS A 265 -18.77 -4.15 50.05
C LYS A 265 -19.41 -3.77 51.37
N ASP A 266 -18.64 -3.81 52.47
CA ASP A 266 -19.17 -3.54 53.82
C ASP A 266 -19.70 -2.11 53.92
N TRP A 267 -19.07 -1.18 53.24
CA TRP A 267 -19.55 0.22 53.20
C TRP A 267 -20.89 0.34 52.49
N PHE A 268 -21.07 -0.36 51.36
CA PHE A 268 -22.35 -0.37 50.65
C PHE A 268 -23.47 -1.05 51.46
N VAL A 269 -23.18 -2.14 52.11
CA VAL A 269 -24.12 -2.87 52.97
C VAL A 269 -24.52 -2.01 54.17
N ASN A 270 -23.53 -1.48 54.92
CA ASN A 270 -23.78 -0.78 56.17
C ASN A 270 -24.30 0.63 55.98
N SER A 271 -23.91 1.34 54.90
CA SER A 271 -24.29 2.73 54.65
C SER A 271 -25.54 2.87 53.85
N PHE A 272 -25.81 1.93 52.95
CA PHE A 272 -26.96 2.02 52.00
C PHE A 272 -27.91 0.85 52.04
N GLY A 273 -27.65 -0.15 52.89
CA GLY A 273 -28.53 -1.31 53.02
C GLY A 273 -28.62 -2.20 51.78
N TYR A 274 -27.52 -2.27 51.02
CA TYR A 274 -27.43 -3.17 49.88
C TYR A 274 -27.41 -4.63 50.34
N ASP A 275 -28.11 -5.49 49.56
CA ASP A 275 -28.00 -6.92 49.79
C ASP A 275 -26.58 -7.41 49.46
N PRO A 276 -25.83 -8.02 50.42
CA PRO A 276 -24.51 -8.57 50.17
C PRO A 276 -24.43 -9.54 49.00
N ALA A 277 -25.52 -10.28 48.73
CA ALA A 277 -25.58 -11.23 47.65
C ALA A 277 -25.56 -10.58 46.26
N VAL A 278 -25.86 -9.29 46.17
CA VAL A 278 -25.84 -8.49 44.93
C VAL A 278 -24.44 -7.92 44.67
N LEU A 279 -23.69 -7.67 45.73
CA LEU A 279 -22.34 -7.09 45.71
C LEU A 279 -21.26 -8.17 45.48
N ILE A 280 -21.46 -9.08 44.58
CA ILE A 280 -20.50 -10.15 44.30
C ILE A 280 -19.39 -9.71 43.36
N ASP A 281 -18.28 -10.49 43.42
CA ASP A 281 -16.99 -10.13 42.87
C ASP A 281 -16.89 -10.15 41.34
N THR A 282 -17.80 -10.80 40.65
CA THR A 282 -17.74 -10.92 39.20
C THR A 282 -19.11 -10.77 38.56
N VAL A 283 -19.31 -9.62 37.93
CA VAL A 283 -20.48 -9.37 37.12
C VAL A 283 -20.00 -9.28 35.66
N GLN A 284 -19.69 -10.41 35.08
CA GLN A 284 -19.09 -10.49 33.74
C GLN A 284 -19.97 -9.91 32.61
N THR A 285 -21.27 -9.74 32.86
CA THR A 285 -22.22 -9.20 31.89
C THR A 285 -22.43 -7.70 32.02
N ASP A 286 -22.07 -7.12 33.18
CA ASP A 286 -22.29 -5.71 33.42
C ASP A 286 -21.17 -4.87 32.80
N ARG A 287 -21.56 -3.93 32.00
CA ARG A 287 -20.68 -3.00 31.27
C ARG A 287 -21.16 -1.58 31.46
N MET A 288 -20.27 -0.63 31.28
CA MET A 288 -20.62 0.79 31.20
C MET A 288 -19.89 1.42 30.02
N GLU A 289 -20.50 2.44 29.46
CA GLU A 289 -19.91 3.25 28.42
C GLU A 289 -19.80 4.69 28.92
N LEU A 290 -18.60 5.26 28.84
CA LEU A 290 -18.32 6.65 29.15
C LEU A 290 -18.08 7.40 27.86
N GLU A 291 -18.89 8.43 27.60
CA GLU A 291 -18.78 9.32 26.44
C GLU A 291 -18.46 10.72 26.93
N GLY A 292 -17.42 11.34 26.37
CA GLY A 292 -17.04 12.71 26.74
C GLY A 292 -15.53 12.89 26.87
N THR A 293 -15.13 13.99 27.49
CA THR A 293 -13.73 14.33 27.74
C THR A 293 -13.56 14.82 29.17
N PRO A 294 -12.33 14.82 29.74
CA PRO A 294 -12.07 15.38 31.05
C PRO A 294 -12.56 16.83 31.22
N ALA A 295 -12.47 17.63 30.17
CA ALA A 295 -12.85 19.05 30.18
C ALA A 295 -14.36 19.28 30.11
N GLU A 296 -15.10 18.41 29.42
CA GLU A 296 -16.55 18.51 29.21
C GLU A 296 -17.34 17.67 30.23
N GLY A 297 -16.65 16.77 30.91
CA GLY A 297 -17.25 15.73 31.73
C GLY A 297 -17.68 14.53 30.88
N TYR A 298 -18.06 13.46 31.56
CA TYR A 298 -18.46 12.21 30.91
C TYR A 298 -19.93 11.96 31.11
N ARG A 299 -20.58 11.42 30.08
CA ARG A 299 -21.90 10.79 30.16
C ARG A 299 -21.68 9.30 30.39
N LEU A 300 -22.20 8.77 31.50
CA LEU A 300 -22.21 7.34 31.78
C LEU A 300 -23.49 6.71 31.24
N THR A 301 -23.34 5.70 30.43
CA THR A 301 -24.43 4.84 29.97
C THR A 301 -24.24 3.44 30.54
N PRO A 302 -25.02 2.99 31.51
CA PRO A 302 -24.92 1.65 32.07
C PRO A 302 -25.57 0.62 31.14
N HIS A 303 -24.89 -0.50 30.94
CA HIS A 303 -25.38 -1.68 30.24
C HIS A 303 -25.33 -2.87 31.23
N PHE A 304 -26.21 -2.85 32.23
CA PHE A 304 -26.27 -3.85 33.28
C PHE A 304 -27.36 -4.87 32.97
N ASP A 305 -26.95 -6.07 32.64
CA ASP A 305 -27.83 -7.24 32.40
C ASP A 305 -27.85 -8.17 33.63
N GLY A 306 -26.92 -7.92 34.56
CA GLY A 306 -26.76 -8.69 35.78
C GLY A 306 -27.49 -8.10 36.98
N LYS A 307 -26.98 -8.39 38.19
CA LYS A 307 -27.61 -8.01 39.45
C LYS A 307 -27.56 -6.51 39.70
N LEU A 308 -26.67 -5.75 39.06
CA LEU A 308 -26.58 -4.30 39.20
C LEU A 308 -27.66 -3.54 38.42
N LYS A 309 -28.42 -4.22 37.56
CA LYS A 309 -29.47 -3.62 36.74
C LYS A 309 -30.48 -2.79 37.54
N ASN A 310 -30.80 -3.23 38.73
CA ASN A 310 -31.79 -2.57 39.59
C ASN A 310 -31.26 -1.33 40.34
N TYR A 311 -29.97 -1.12 40.31
CA TYR A 311 -29.32 -0.03 41.05
C TYR A 311 -28.91 1.15 40.14
N PHE A 312 -28.70 0.92 38.86
CA PHE A 312 -28.28 1.93 37.89
C PHE A 312 -29.24 1.97 36.70
N ILE A 313 -30.25 2.79 36.79
CA ILE A 313 -31.38 2.80 35.85
C ILE A 313 -31.37 3.96 34.84
N ALA A 314 -30.44 4.90 34.94
CA ALA A 314 -30.39 6.06 34.06
C ALA A 314 -28.95 6.46 33.70
N PRO A 315 -28.76 7.05 32.51
CA PRO A 315 -27.50 7.69 32.16
C PRO A 315 -27.21 8.83 33.16
N THR A 316 -25.99 8.82 33.69
CA THR A 316 -25.52 9.83 34.64
C THR A 316 -24.41 10.65 34.06
N LYS A 317 -24.30 11.92 34.47
CA LYS A 317 -23.12 12.73 34.17
C LYS A 317 -22.02 12.41 35.20
N ALA A 318 -20.81 12.15 34.70
CA ALA A 318 -19.63 12.00 35.52
C ALA A 318 -18.77 13.25 35.40
N LYS A 319 -18.30 13.75 36.52
CA LYS A 319 -17.34 14.85 36.58
C LYS A 319 -16.06 14.35 37.25
N PHE A 320 -14.92 14.67 36.64
CA PHE A 320 -13.65 14.42 37.28
C PHE A 320 -13.50 15.35 38.50
N VAL A 321 -13.29 14.80 39.68
CA VAL A 321 -13.07 15.54 40.89
C VAL A 321 -11.85 14.93 41.60
N GLY A 322 -10.72 15.58 41.52
CA GLY A 322 -9.55 15.23 42.35
C GLY A 322 -8.28 14.92 41.56
N GLU A 323 -7.17 15.05 42.26
CA GLU A 323 -5.84 14.61 41.82
C GLU A 323 -5.72 13.11 41.99
N ARG A 324 -5.49 12.41 40.85
CA ARG A 324 -5.15 10.99 40.76
C ARG A 324 -6.25 9.98 41.12
N GLN A 325 -6.84 9.38 40.07
CA GLN A 325 -7.51 8.07 40.09
C GLN A 325 -8.84 7.94 40.89
N SER A 326 -9.49 9.01 41.29
CA SER A 326 -10.81 8.94 41.88
C SER A 326 -11.82 9.70 41.04
N TYR A 327 -12.87 9.04 40.62
CA TYR A 327 -13.93 9.60 39.78
C TYR A 327 -15.23 9.55 40.56
N PHE A 328 -15.92 10.67 40.67
CA PHE A 328 -17.24 10.76 41.27
C PHE A 328 -18.28 10.95 40.16
N PHE A 329 -19.33 10.17 40.25
CA PHE A 329 -20.46 10.26 39.35
C PHE A 329 -21.59 11.06 40.05
N GLU A 330 -21.95 12.23 39.51
CA GLU A 330 -23.11 13.00 39.95
C GLU A 330 -24.32 12.55 39.12
N GLY A 331 -25.30 11.92 39.78
CA GLY A 331 -26.52 11.48 39.14
C GLY A 331 -27.44 10.68 40.07
N ALA A 332 -28.66 10.49 39.66
CA ALA A 332 -29.63 9.69 40.41
C ALA A 332 -29.23 8.21 40.39
N VAL A 333 -28.61 7.76 41.43
CA VAL A 333 -28.54 6.33 41.75
C VAL A 333 -29.97 5.92 42.16
N GLY A 334 -30.52 4.91 41.47
CA GLY A 334 -31.83 4.38 41.86
C GLY A 334 -31.82 3.99 43.34
N ARG A 335 -32.86 4.30 44.05
CA ARG A 335 -32.97 3.84 45.45
C ARG A 335 -32.92 2.30 45.46
N PRO A 336 -32.12 1.69 46.36
CA PRO A 336 -32.15 0.24 46.51
C PRO A 336 -33.58 -0.23 46.79
N PRO A 337 -33.99 -1.37 46.26
CA PRO A 337 -35.26 -1.93 46.59
C PRO A 337 -35.35 -2.11 48.12
N LYS A 338 -36.38 -1.60 48.73
CA LYS A 338 -36.62 -1.88 50.14
C LYS A 338 -36.73 -3.37 50.32
N ILE A 339 -35.91 -3.93 51.15
CA ILE A 339 -36.03 -5.31 51.59
C ILE A 339 -37.28 -5.34 52.45
N SER A 340 -38.33 -5.99 51.95
CA SER A 340 -39.55 -6.28 52.70
C SER A 340 -39.38 -7.57 53.45
#